data_525b3415230c85b5ef100837e43e70f1
#
_entry.id   525b3415230c85b5ef100837e43e70f1
#
_cell.length_a   1.000
_cell.length_b   1.000
_cell.length_c   1.000
_cell.angle_alpha   90.00
_cell.angle_beta   90.00
_cell.angle_gamma   90.00
#
_symmetry.space_group_name_H-M   'P 1'
#
loop_
_entity.id
_entity.type
_entity.pdbx_description
1 polymer ?
#
loop_
_entity_poly.entity_id
_entity_poly.type
_entity_poly.pdbx_seq_one_letter_code
_entity_poly.pdbx_strand_id
1 'polypeptide(L)'
;MIGIYLYRISIDEDYVVSGMQEIGLRQQTKPPIDFKLKYVILIKATGENQKRLLQEQRIMGKITQLLYDNSSIISSDIGLRNAPDMRISFLQPASEDTKNVLLGEKYQFINALYYEVSPVEIESEIVRNVQRVRDIEMSVVESR
;
A
#
# COMPACT_ATOMS: atom_id res chain seq x y z
N MET A 1 -7.80 -23.89 3.51
CA MET A 1 -8.20 -22.58 2.92
C MET A 1 -7.23 -21.52 3.37
N ILE A 2 -6.73 -20.77 2.44
CA ILE A 2 -5.96 -19.55 2.70
C ILE A 2 -6.70 -18.41 2.02
N GLY A 3 -7.09 -17.41 2.79
CA GLY A 3 -7.75 -16.21 2.28
C GLY A 3 -6.89 -14.97 2.52
N ILE A 4 -6.80 -14.08 1.55
CA ILE A 4 -6.09 -12.81 1.64
C ILE A 4 -7.10 -11.69 1.40
N TYR A 5 -7.21 -10.76 2.34
CA TYR A 5 -8.18 -9.68 2.28
C TYR A 5 -7.52 -8.34 2.56
N LEU A 6 -7.79 -7.37 1.70
CA LEU A 6 -7.49 -5.97 1.98
C LEU A 6 -8.61 -5.42 2.88
N TYR A 7 -8.27 -5.05 4.11
CA TYR A 7 -9.29 -4.60 5.05
C TYR A 7 -9.23 -3.11 5.37
N ARG A 8 -8.11 -2.44 5.05
CA ARG A 8 -7.98 -1.01 5.29
C ARG A 8 -7.02 -0.37 4.29
N ILE A 9 -7.41 0.81 3.83
CA ILE A 9 -6.59 1.71 3.03
C ILE A 9 -6.47 3.01 3.81
N SER A 10 -5.25 3.46 4.05
CA SER A 10 -4.99 4.74 4.71
C SER A 10 -3.97 5.55 3.91
N ILE A 11 -4.07 6.88 4.00
CA ILE A 11 -3.10 7.78 3.39
C ILE A 11 -1.81 7.72 4.19
N ASP A 12 -0.66 7.65 3.49
CA ASP A 12 0.64 7.75 4.12
C ASP A 12 0.99 9.24 4.31
N GLU A 13 0.76 9.75 5.51
CA GLU A 13 0.98 11.15 5.84
C GLU A 13 2.46 11.56 5.80
N ASP A 14 3.37 10.60 5.96
CA ASP A 14 4.81 10.84 5.94
C ASP A 14 5.34 11.21 4.56
N TYR A 15 4.57 10.94 3.50
CA TYR A 15 4.92 11.18 2.10
C TYR A 15 4.01 12.18 1.40
N VAL A 16 3.29 13.03 2.13
CA VAL A 16 2.41 14.04 1.51
C VAL A 16 3.26 15.13 0.87
N VAL A 17 3.24 15.18 -0.45
CA VAL A 17 3.80 16.27 -1.24
C VAL A 17 2.69 17.26 -1.55
N SER A 18 2.85 18.51 -1.09
CA SER A 18 1.89 19.56 -1.38
C SER A 18 2.27 20.31 -2.66
N GLY A 19 1.27 20.67 -3.45
CA GLY A 19 1.44 21.48 -4.66
C GLY A 19 1.58 20.66 -5.94
N MET A 20 1.60 21.36 -7.07
CA MET A 20 1.73 20.75 -8.39
C MET A 20 3.20 20.40 -8.69
N GLN A 21 3.43 19.25 -9.29
CA GLN A 21 4.76 18.82 -9.71
C GLN A 21 4.99 19.09 -11.20
N GLU A 22 6.20 19.52 -11.54
CA GLU A 22 6.60 19.71 -12.93
C GLU A 22 6.94 18.39 -13.60
N ILE A 23 6.31 18.09 -14.74
CA ILE A 23 6.59 16.93 -15.57
C ILE A 23 7.21 17.29 -16.93
N GLY A 24 7.43 18.55 -17.17
CA GLY A 24 8.02 19.07 -18.39
C GLY A 24 8.17 20.58 -18.34
N LEU A 25 8.60 21.16 -19.46
CA LEU A 25 8.89 22.59 -19.52
C LEU A 25 7.66 23.50 -19.35
N ARG A 26 6.45 22.98 -19.62
CA ARG A 26 5.19 23.73 -19.57
C ARG A 26 4.03 22.95 -19.00
N GLN A 27 4.30 21.83 -18.34
CA GLN A 27 3.28 20.97 -17.80
C GLN A 27 3.49 20.70 -16.31
N GLN A 28 2.41 20.69 -15.59
CA GLN A 28 2.38 20.34 -14.19
C GLN A 28 1.30 19.27 -13.96
N THR A 29 1.56 18.36 -13.06
CA THR A 29 0.61 17.36 -12.59
C THR A 29 0.37 17.52 -11.08
N LYS A 30 -0.74 16.99 -10.61
CA LYS A 30 -0.93 16.86 -9.16
C LYS A 30 0.10 15.89 -8.60
N PRO A 31 0.58 16.11 -7.38
CA PRO A 31 1.48 15.16 -6.73
C PRO A 31 0.78 13.81 -6.55
N PRO A 32 1.51 12.70 -6.64
CA PRO A 32 0.96 11.39 -6.35
C PRO A 32 0.50 11.29 -4.89
N ILE A 33 -0.44 10.40 -4.64
CA ILE A 33 -0.89 10.10 -3.28
C ILE A 33 -0.33 8.74 -2.88
N ASP A 34 0.32 8.69 -1.73
CA ASP A 34 0.84 7.46 -1.16
C ASP A 34 -0.14 6.86 -0.16
N PHE A 35 -0.40 5.57 -0.33
CA PHE A 35 -1.28 4.80 0.54
C PHE A 35 -0.52 3.72 1.29
N LYS A 36 -1.06 3.39 2.45
CA LYS A 36 -0.74 2.17 3.20
C LYS A 36 -1.89 1.19 3.04
N LEU A 37 -1.59 0.02 2.52
CA LEU A 37 -2.57 -1.04 2.36
C LEU A 37 -2.41 -2.06 3.48
N LYS A 38 -3.48 -2.30 4.23
CA LYS A 38 -3.49 -3.28 5.32
C LYS A 38 -4.26 -4.52 4.92
N TYR A 39 -3.58 -5.64 5.03
CA TYR A 39 -4.08 -6.96 4.64
C TYR A 39 -4.17 -7.89 5.83
N VAL A 40 -5.09 -8.82 5.74
CA VAL A 40 -5.17 -9.97 6.62
C VAL A 40 -5.11 -11.26 5.82
N ILE A 41 -4.29 -12.20 6.27
CA ILE A 41 -4.23 -13.56 5.75
C ILE A 41 -4.91 -14.47 6.76
N LEU A 42 -5.96 -15.15 6.33
CA LEU A 42 -6.69 -16.12 7.11
C LEU A 42 -6.26 -17.53 6.71
N ILE A 43 -5.96 -18.36 7.71
CA ILE A 43 -5.50 -19.72 7.49
C ILE A 43 -6.44 -20.68 8.22
N LYS A 44 -7.03 -21.60 7.48
CA LYS A 44 -7.88 -22.65 8.01
C LYS A 44 -7.55 -23.97 7.31
N ALA A 45 -7.08 -24.94 8.08
CA ALA A 45 -6.88 -26.29 7.61
C ALA A 45 -8.12 -27.17 7.88
N THR A 46 -8.21 -28.28 7.20
CA THR A 46 -9.25 -29.33 7.39
C THR A 46 -8.66 -30.52 8.10
N GLY A 47 -9.49 -31.28 8.82
CA GLY A 47 -9.11 -32.51 9.48
C GLY A 47 -9.38 -32.54 10.99
N GLU A 48 -8.80 -33.51 11.69
CA GLU A 48 -8.91 -33.64 13.13
C GLU A 48 -8.24 -32.44 13.86
N ASN A 49 -8.81 -32.03 14.99
CA ASN A 49 -8.44 -30.81 15.68
C ASN A 49 -6.94 -30.63 15.95
N GLN A 50 -6.26 -31.66 16.45
CA GLN A 50 -4.82 -31.54 16.75
C GLN A 50 -3.97 -31.45 15.49
N LYS A 51 -4.24 -32.29 14.49
CA LYS A 51 -3.52 -32.27 13.21
C LYS A 51 -3.79 -30.97 12.46
N ARG A 52 -5.03 -30.49 12.52
CA ARG A 52 -5.42 -29.22 11.91
C ARG A 52 -4.64 -28.04 12.50
N LEU A 53 -4.56 -27.93 13.82
CA LEU A 53 -3.83 -26.85 14.48
C LEU A 53 -2.33 -26.85 14.13
N LEU A 54 -1.72 -28.03 14.12
CA LEU A 54 -0.30 -28.16 13.73
C LEU A 54 -0.08 -27.76 12.27
N GLN A 55 -0.99 -28.13 11.38
CA GLN A 55 -0.92 -27.78 9.97
C GLN A 55 -1.09 -26.27 9.78
N GLU A 56 -2.04 -25.66 10.45
CA GLU A 56 -2.25 -24.20 10.42
C GLU A 56 -1.02 -23.43 10.90
N GLN A 57 -0.38 -23.87 11.98
CA GLN A 57 0.85 -23.28 12.50
C GLN A 57 2.02 -23.42 11.51
N ARG A 58 2.14 -24.56 10.85
CA ARG A 58 3.18 -24.77 9.84
C ARG A 58 2.98 -23.85 8.63
N ILE A 59 1.74 -23.74 8.15
CA ILE A 59 1.39 -22.86 7.02
C ILE A 59 1.65 -21.41 7.40
N MET A 60 1.22 -20.99 8.58
CA MET A 60 1.46 -19.62 9.08
C MET A 60 2.97 -19.32 9.17
N GLY A 61 3.76 -20.24 9.71
CA GLY A 61 5.20 -20.10 9.78
C GLY A 61 5.86 -19.97 8.41
N LYS A 62 5.42 -20.77 7.43
CA LYS A 62 5.91 -20.68 6.05
C LYS A 62 5.52 -19.37 5.37
N ILE A 63 4.31 -18.89 5.53
CA ILE A 63 3.87 -17.61 4.98
C ILE A 63 4.64 -16.47 5.63
N THR A 64 4.81 -16.50 6.95
CA THR A 64 5.58 -15.49 7.68
C THR A 64 7.03 -15.44 7.19
N GLN A 65 7.66 -16.60 7.02
CA GLN A 65 9.02 -16.69 6.49
C GLN A 65 9.11 -16.13 5.07
N LEU A 66 8.17 -16.51 4.21
CA LEU A 66 8.11 -16.04 2.82
C LEU A 66 8.00 -14.51 2.74
N LEU A 67 7.11 -13.92 3.52
CA LEU A 67 6.91 -12.47 3.55
C LEU A 67 8.10 -11.74 4.19
N TYR A 68 8.73 -12.33 5.18
CA TYR A 68 9.93 -11.76 5.81
C TYR A 68 11.12 -11.77 4.86
N ASP A 69 11.36 -12.88 4.18
CA ASP A 69 12.48 -13.03 3.23
C ASP A 69 12.27 -12.18 1.97
N ASN A 70 11.01 -11.89 1.61
CA ASN A 70 10.64 -11.06 0.46
C ASN A 70 9.90 -9.80 0.90
N SER A 71 10.38 -9.12 1.91
CA SER A 71 9.73 -7.93 2.49
C SER A 71 9.80 -6.68 1.63
N SER A 72 10.62 -6.68 0.58
CA SER A 72 10.73 -5.57 -0.38
C SER A 72 10.15 -6.00 -1.72
N ILE A 73 9.22 -5.20 -2.24
CA ILE A 73 8.64 -5.39 -3.56
C ILE A 73 9.21 -4.31 -4.48
N ILE A 74 9.99 -4.74 -5.47
CA ILE A 74 10.60 -3.85 -6.44
C ILE A 74 9.52 -3.45 -7.45
N SER A 75 9.23 -2.16 -7.52
CA SER A 75 8.14 -1.64 -8.35
C SER A 75 8.31 -1.94 -9.84
N SER A 76 9.55 -1.94 -10.35
CA SER A 76 9.83 -2.30 -11.74
C SER A 76 9.49 -3.76 -12.07
N ASP A 77 9.61 -4.68 -11.10
CA ASP A 77 9.33 -6.11 -11.30
C ASP A 77 7.83 -6.39 -11.50
N ILE A 78 6.98 -5.51 -10.98
CA ILE A 78 5.52 -5.58 -11.14
C ILE A 78 4.98 -4.61 -12.18
N GLY A 79 5.85 -4.03 -13.00
CA GLY A 79 5.46 -3.16 -14.11
C GLY A 79 5.18 -1.70 -13.73
N LEU A 80 5.42 -1.32 -12.49
CA LEU A 80 5.28 0.07 -12.03
C LEU A 80 6.59 0.82 -12.27
N ARG A 81 6.66 1.57 -13.35
CA ARG A 81 7.80 2.43 -13.63
C ARG A 81 7.66 3.74 -12.87
N ASN A 82 8.76 4.23 -12.31
CA ASN A 82 8.82 5.51 -11.57
C ASN A 82 8.06 5.54 -10.23
N ALA A 83 7.55 4.41 -9.76
CA ALA A 83 6.98 4.30 -8.42
C ALA A 83 8.06 3.89 -7.41
N PRO A 84 7.95 4.30 -6.14
CA PRO A 84 8.84 3.84 -5.10
C PRO A 84 8.66 2.34 -4.83
N ASP A 85 9.73 1.69 -4.38
CA ASP A 85 9.64 0.30 -3.95
C ASP A 85 8.78 0.19 -2.69
N MET A 86 7.99 -0.88 -2.64
CA MET A 86 7.09 -1.14 -1.53
C MET A 86 7.74 -2.06 -0.50
N ARG A 87 7.35 -1.90 0.74
CA ARG A 87 7.79 -2.75 1.84
C ARG A 87 6.60 -3.43 2.50
N ILE A 88 6.78 -4.69 2.83
CA ILE A 88 5.84 -5.48 3.63
C ILE A 88 6.29 -5.42 5.08
N SER A 89 5.40 -5.00 5.97
CA SER A 89 5.65 -4.95 7.41
C SER A 89 4.55 -5.72 8.14
N PHE A 90 4.93 -6.51 9.14
CA PHE A 90 3.96 -7.19 9.98
C PHE A 90 3.28 -6.23 10.94
N LEU A 91 1.99 -6.43 11.17
CA LEU A 91 1.19 -5.66 12.09
C LEU A 91 0.65 -6.55 13.21
N GLN A 92 0.54 -5.97 14.40
CA GLN A 92 -0.28 -6.54 15.46
C GLN A 92 -1.63 -5.80 15.47
N PRO A 93 -2.76 -6.51 15.50
CA PRO A 93 -4.05 -5.86 15.63
C PRO A 93 -4.10 -5.11 16.97
N ALA A 94 -4.56 -3.87 16.93
CA ALA A 94 -4.55 -2.98 18.10
C ALA A 94 -5.46 -3.43 19.24
N SER A 95 -6.48 -4.25 18.94
CA SER A 95 -7.41 -4.79 19.96
C SER A 95 -8.11 -6.04 19.42
N GLU A 96 -8.64 -6.86 20.34
CA GLU A 96 -9.51 -7.97 19.98
C GLU A 96 -10.80 -7.49 19.28
N ASP A 97 -11.27 -6.29 19.59
CA ASP A 97 -12.43 -5.70 18.94
C ASP A 97 -12.19 -5.50 17.43
N THR A 98 -10.98 -5.16 17.04
CA THR A 98 -10.62 -5.05 15.62
C THR A 98 -10.74 -6.41 14.90
N LYS A 99 -10.32 -7.49 15.56
CA LYS A 99 -10.49 -8.85 15.03
C LYS A 99 -11.96 -9.21 14.86
N ASN A 100 -12.79 -8.90 15.87
CA ASN A 100 -14.21 -9.20 15.86
C ASN A 100 -14.95 -8.42 14.77
N VAL A 101 -14.61 -7.16 14.58
CA VAL A 101 -15.19 -6.31 13.52
C VAL A 101 -14.82 -6.82 12.12
N LEU A 102 -13.58 -7.24 11.93
CA LEU A 102 -13.08 -7.68 10.62
C LEU A 102 -13.53 -9.09 10.26
N LEU A 103 -13.53 -10.00 11.23
CA LEU A 103 -13.75 -11.41 10.99
C LEU A 103 -15.14 -11.89 11.44
N GLY A 104 -15.81 -11.09 12.28
CA GLY A 104 -17.03 -11.50 12.96
C GLY A 104 -16.80 -12.56 14.05
N GLU A 105 -17.74 -12.72 14.94
CA GLU A 105 -17.64 -13.69 16.04
C GLU A 105 -17.42 -15.14 15.60
N LYS A 106 -17.94 -15.47 14.42
CA LYS A 106 -17.82 -16.82 13.83
C LYS A 106 -16.38 -17.23 13.53
N TYR A 107 -15.49 -16.27 13.38
CA TYR A 107 -14.10 -16.49 12.96
C TYR A 107 -13.06 -16.20 14.03
N GLN A 108 -13.47 -16.05 15.27
CA GLN A 108 -12.59 -15.73 16.42
C GLN A 108 -11.41 -16.71 16.59
N PHE A 109 -11.58 -17.95 16.19
CA PHE A 109 -10.59 -19.02 16.35
C PHE A 109 -9.79 -19.31 15.08
N ILE A 110 -9.90 -18.46 14.06
CA ILE A 110 -9.10 -18.61 12.85
C ILE A 110 -7.76 -17.93 13.05
N ASN A 111 -6.68 -18.62 12.69
CA ASN A 111 -5.36 -18.04 12.68
C ASN A 111 -5.27 -16.94 11.59
N ALA A 112 -4.88 -15.77 11.98
CA ALA A 112 -4.79 -14.61 11.11
C ALA A 112 -3.42 -13.93 11.23
N LEU A 113 -2.87 -13.55 10.08
CA LEU A 113 -1.64 -12.77 9.98
C LEU A 113 -1.97 -11.41 9.39
N TYR A 114 -1.56 -10.35 10.08
CA TYR A 114 -1.78 -8.97 9.65
C TYR A 114 -0.50 -8.38 9.12
N TYR A 115 -0.57 -7.72 7.97
CA TYR A 115 0.56 -7.03 7.39
C TYR A 115 0.16 -5.77 6.63
N GLU A 116 1.13 -4.92 6.41
CA GLU A 116 0.99 -3.65 5.71
C GLU A 116 1.93 -3.60 4.52
N VAL A 117 1.44 -3.09 3.41
CA VAL A 117 2.24 -2.78 2.23
C VAL A 117 2.26 -1.27 2.05
N SER A 118 3.45 -0.69 2.04
CA SER A 118 3.63 0.77 1.87
C SER A 118 5.02 1.11 1.32
N PRO A 119 5.19 2.25 0.65
CA PRO A 119 4.14 3.13 0.11
C PRO A 119 3.53 2.54 -1.17
N VAL A 120 2.23 2.72 -1.39
CA VAL A 120 1.57 2.41 -2.65
C VAL A 120 1.15 3.73 -3.29
N GLU A 121 1.84 4.10 -4.34
CA GLU A 121 1.66 5.39 -5.01
C GLU A 121 0.59 5.31 -6.09
N ILE A 122 -0.32 6.28 -6.07
CA ILE A 122 -1.30 6.49 -7.13
C ILE A 122 -1.03 7.83 -7.77
N GLU A 123 -0.66 7.79 -9.05
CA GLU A 123 -0.40 8.97 -9.84
C GLU A 123 -1.70 9.67 -10.28
N SER A 124 -1.64 10.99 -10.38
CA SER A 124 -2.74 11.78 -10.93
C SER A 124 -2.69 11.78 -12.46
N GLU A 125 -3.84 11.61 -13.09
CA GLU A 125 -3.99 11.79 -14.53
C GLU A 125 -4.19 13.25 -14.93
N ILE A 126 -4.33 14.16 -13.96
CA ILE A 126 -4.56 15.58 -14.23
C ILE A 126 -3.24 16.27 -14.59
N VAL A 127 -3.18 16.78 -15.79
CA VAL A 127 -2.06 17.57 -16.32
C VAL A 127 -2.53 19.00 -16.56
N ARG A 128 -1.77 19.97 -16.05
CA ARG A 128 -2.02 21.38 -16.25
C ARG A 128 -0.92 22.00 -17.10
N ASN A 129 -1.30 22.75 -18.13
CA ASN A 129 -0.37 23.56 -18.88
C ASN A 129 -0.11 24.90 -18.15
N VAL A 130 1.15 25.25 -17.96
CA VAL A 130 1.58 26.45 -17.26
C VAL A 130 2.43 27.33 -18.16
N GLN A 131 2.11 28.61 -18.21
CA GLN A 131 2.94 29.60 -18.87
C GLN A 131 4.19 29.89 -18.04
N ARG A 132 5.35 29.94 -18.69
CA ARG A 132 6.60 30.26 -18.00
C ARG A 132 6.65 31.74 -17.62
N VAL A 133 7.22 32.03 -16.46
CA VAL A 133 7.51 33.41 -15.97
C VAL A 133 8.32 34.21 -17.00
N ARG A 134 9.21 33.54 -17.72
CA ARG A 134 10.02 34.17 -18.78
C ARG A 134 9.18 34.79 -19.88
N ASP A 135 8.09 34.18 -20.27
CA ASP A 135 7.17 34.71 -21.28
C ASP A 135 6.44 35.96 -20.77
N ILE A 136 6.13 36.02 -19.46
CA ILE A 136 5.51 37.18 -18.82
C ILE A 136 6.46 38.36 -18.77
N GLU A 137 7.73 38.15 -18.43
CA GLU A 137 8.75 39.19 -18.41
C GLU A 137 8.98 39.80 -19.81
N MET A 138 9.04 38.96 -20.85
CA MET A 138 9.17 39.43 -22.24
C MET A 138 7.96 40.28 -22.66
N SER A 139 6.76 39.93 -22.27
CA SER A 139 5.55 40.69 -22.60
C SER A 139 5.55 42.08 -21.92
N VAL A 140 6.07 42.20 -20.72
CA VAL A 140 6.18 43.50 -20.01
C VAL A 140 7.23 44.40 -20.65
N VAL A 141 8.32 43.85 -21.15
CA VAL A 141 9.39 44.63 -21.86
C VAL A 141 8.90 45.09 -23.23
N GLU A 142 8.13 44.30 -23.96
CA GLU A 142 7.59 44.67 -25.27
C GLU A 142 6.50 45.77 -25.19
N SER A 143 5.79 45.86 -24.07
CA SER A 143 4.73 46.86 -23.88
C SER A 143 5.19 48.26 -23.53
N ARG A 144 6.49 48.50 -23.45
CA ARG A 144 7.12 49.81 -23.28
C ARG A 144 7.53 50.37 -24.65
#